data_dd29cf255febab8941234f9d04044e53
#
_entry.id   dd29cf255febab8941234f9d04044e53
#
_cell.length_a   1.000
_cell.length_b   1.000
_cell.length_c   1.000
_cell.angle_alpha   90.00
_cell.angle_beta   90.00
_cell.angle_gamma   90.00
#
_symmetry.space_group_name_H-M   'P 1'
#
loop_
_entity.id
_entity.type
_entity.pdbx_description
1 polymer ?
#
loop_
_entity_poly.entity_id
_entity_poly.type
_entity_poly.pdbx_seq_one_letter_code
_entity_poly.pdbx_strand_id
1 'polypeptide(L)'
;MKRKGIARLIPWLIGLDVLLLTILLVVNVFHIRIDTPENAVPVLQTQQPAVIEAVTPEPFALGDEPEQILIDNSDVDRPAETSLPIGDEEQQATLVAGSFALRGGPDFSLYLDRSRFQLIENEGRCFFCPQNDGGDLYLEIAYLNGVSAEQLAPSVFQDYGIIIQAGDVQDAELNGHAAKRVTAKTMENDFEAYVFDSESGCITLVYCSSDAISKTTQQALYASMQTFQLSARS
;
A
#
# COMPACT_ATOMS: atom_id res chain seq x y z
N MET A 1 59.30 10.13 22.57
CA MET A 1 58.42 9.88 21.38
C MET A 1 57.45 11.03 21.22
N LYS A 2 57.29 11.58 20.04
CA LYS A 2 56.80 12.93 19.71
C LYS A 2 55.26 13.09 19.84
N ARG A 3 54.77 13.92 20.76
CA ARG A 3 53.39 14.39 20.90
C ARG A 3 53.06 15.59 19.98
N LYS A 4 53.38 15.54 18.69
CA LYS A 4 53.18 16.68 17.76
C LYS A 4 51.99 16.54 16.83
N GLY A 5 51.22 15.43 16.90
CA GLY A 5 50.11 15.17 15.97
C GLY A 5 48.75 15.75 16.37
N ILE A 6 48.45 15.87 17.66
CA ILE A 6 47.09 16.20 18.14
C ILE A 6 46.77 17.71 18.05
N ALA A 7 47.79 18.57 18.21
CA ALA A 7 47.58 20.02 18.17
C ALA A 7 47.19 20.59 16.80
N ARG A 8 47.37 19.81 15.71
CA ARG A 8 46.93 20.24 14.35
C ARG A 8 45.51 19.81 13.98
N LEU A 9 44.89 18.90 14.72
CA LEU A 9 43.51 18.42 14.52
C LEU A 9 42.48 19.32 15.21
N ILE A 10 42.86 20.05 16.25
CA ILE A 10 41.93 20.89 17.03
C ILE A 10 41.28 22.00 16.17
N PRO A 11 42.03 22.79 15.37
CA PRO A 11 41.37 23.83 14.54
C PRO A 11 40.46 23.28 13.45
N TRP A 12 40.70 22.04 12.99
CA TRP A 12 39.82 21.37 11.99
C TRP A 12 38.53 20.90 12.63
N LEU A 13 38.52 20.38 13.84
CA LEU A 13 37.35 19.99 14.61
C LEU A 13 36.46 21.21 14.94
N ILE A 14 37.08 22.31 15.36
CA ILE A 14 36.35 23.56 15.65
C ILE A 14 35.69 24.12 14.37
N GLY A 15 36.37 24.05 13.22
CA GLY A 15 35.81 24.47 11.93
C GLY A 15 34.64 23.65 11.49
N LEU A 16 34.65 22.33 11.75
CA LEU A 16 33.57 21.43 11.43
C LEU A 16 32.31 21.69 12.30
N ASP A 17 32.50 21.93 13.60
CA ASP A 17 31.42 22.25 14.54
C ASP A 17 30.72 23.58 14.17
N VAL A 18 31.50 24.60 13.83
CA VAL A 18 30.96 25.91 13.39
C VAL A 18 30.15 25.76 12.06
N LEU A 19 30.64 24.95 11.12
CA LEU A 19 29.95 24.68 9.87
C LEU A 19 28.61 23.97 10.10
N LEU A 20 28.58 22.92 10.95
CA LEU A 20 27.39 22.18 11.32
C LEU A 20 26.35 23.08 12.02
N LEU A 21 26.80 23.93 12.95
CA LEU A 21 25.93 24.87 13.65
C LEU A 21 25.32 25.89 12.68
N THR A 22 26.09 26.36 11.70
CA THR A 22 25.62 27.30 10.68
C THR A 22 24.56 26.66 9.77
N ILE A 23 24.77 25.42 9.35
CA ILE A 23 23.79 24.66 8.54
C ILE A 23 22.50 24.46 9.34
N LEU A 24 22.59 24.09 10.60
CA LEU A 24 21.43 23.89 11.47
C LEU A 24 20.64 25.18 11.70
N LEU A 25 21.32 26.31 11.79
CA LEU A 25 20.71 27.63 11.96
C LEU A 25 20.03 28.09 10.67
N VAL A 26 20.62 27.83 9.50
CA VAL A 26 20.03 28.14 8.20
C VAL A 26 18.78 27.31 7.97
N VAL A 27 18.83 26.00 8.26
CA VAL A 27 17.67 25.10 8.12
C VAL A 27 16.51 25.54 9.04
N ASN A 28 16.78 25.89 10.29
CA ASN A 28 15.75 26.38 11.21
C ASN A 28 15.16 27.75 10.78
N VAL A 29 15.98 28.66 10.27
CA VAL A 29 15.50 29.97 9.78
C VAL A 29 14.62 29.81 8.53
N PHE A 30 14.94 28.86 7.64
CA PHE A 30 14.09 28.55 6.48
C PHE A 30 12.78 27.86 6.87
N HIS A 31 12.78 26.94 7.88
CA HIS A 31 11.55 26.33 8.39
C HIS A 31 10.61 27.33 9.06
N ILE A 32 11.13 28.33 9.78
CA ILE A 32 10.31 29.35 10.45
C ILE A 32 9.69 30.35 9.46
N ARG A 33 10.19 30.47 8.24
CA ARG A 33 9.66 31.40 7.23
C ARG A 33 8.50 30.89 6.38
N ILE A 34 8.13 29.61 6.52
CA ILE A 34 7.04 29.02 5.73
C ILE A 34 5.66 29.19 6.41
N ASP A 35 5.61 29.55 7.72
CA ASP A 35 4.38 29.55 8.51
C ASP A 35 3.86 30.95 8.92
N THR A 36 4.09 32.01 8.17
CA THR A 36 3.42 33.31 8.47
C THR A 36 2.69 33.87 7.26
N PRO A 37 1.37 33.73 7.17
CA PRO A 37 0.54 34.54 6.28
C PRO A 37 0.07 35.79 7.01
N GLU A 38 0.79 36.90 6.94
CA GLU A 38 0.22 38.20 7.28
C GLU A 38 0.76 39.26 6.34
N ASN A 39 -0.07 39.64 5.33
CA ASN A 39 -0.22 41.01 4.93
C ASN A 39 -1.38 41.16 3.94
N ALA A 40 -2.42 41.79 4.43
CA ALA A 40 -3.56 42.28 3.66
C ALA A 40 -3.11 43.31 2.62
N VAL A 41 -3.49 43.13 1.35
CA VAL A 41 -3.46 44.15 0.29
C VAL A 41 -4.85 44.27 -0.33
N PRO A 42 -5.34 45.45 -0.66
CA PRO A 42 -6.75 45.77 -0.83
C PRO A 42 -7.33 45.23 -2.14
N VAL A 43 -8.61 44.90 -2.00
CA VAL A 43 -9.55 44.37 -2.98
C VAL A 43 -9.60 45.17 -4.25
N LEU A 44 -9.27 44.54 -5.39
CA LEU A 44 -9.81 44.86 -6.71
C LEU A 44 -10.82 43.76 -7.05
N GLN A 45 -12.09 44.13 -7.12
CA GLN A 45 -13.16 43.25 -7.57
C GLN A 45 -12.90 42.85 -9.04
N THR A 46 -12.58 41.62 -9.26
CA THR A 46 -12.65 40.96 -10.57
C THR A 46 -13.39 39.64 -10.39
N GLN A 47 -14.35 39.42 -11.26
CA GLN A 47 -15.29 38.33 -11.34
C GLN A 47 -14.76 37.01 -10.83
N GLN A 48 -15.48 36.44 -9.87
CA GLN A 48 -15.33 35.14 -9.26
C GLN A 48 -15.33 34.03 -10.32
N PRO A 49 -14.22 33.28 -10.53
CA PRO A 49 -14.35 31.96 -11.12
C PRO A 49 -15.01 31.07 -10.07
N ALA A 50 -15.91 30.23 -10.54
CA ALA A 50 -16.58 29.25 -9.69
C ALA A 50 -15.55 28.53 -8.82
N VAL A 51 -15.69 28.69 -7.50
CA VAL A 51 -14.94 27.92 -6.51
C VAL A 51 -15.36 26.46 -6.71
N ILE A 52 -14.51 25.70 -7.37
CA ILE A 52 -14.54 24.24 -7.21
C ILE A 52 -14.05 24.05 -5.78
N GLU A 53 -14.99 23.87 -4.84
CA GLU A 53 -14.66 23.36 -3.52
C GLU A 53 -13.84 22.10 -3.74
N ALA A 54 -12.57 22.14 -3.34
CA ALA A 54 -11.78 20.93 -3.21
C ALA A 54 -12.54 20.09 -2.18
N VAL A 55 -13.28 19.10 -2.66
CA VAL A 55 -13.86 18.05 -1.81
C VAL A 55 -12.63 17.38 -1.21
N THR A 56 -12.30 17.78 0.03
CA THR A 56 -11.43 16.98 0.88
C THR A 56 -12.14 15.65 0.98
N PRO A 57 -11.59 14.53 0.50
CA PRO A 57 -12.23 13.24 0.69
C PRO A 57 -12.38 13.08 2.21
N GLU A 58 -13.63 13.04 2.69
CA GLU A 58 -13.88 12.63 4.06
C GLU A 58 -13.24 11.24 4.22
N PRO A 59 -12.50 11.00 5.32
CA PRO A 59 -12.01 9.66 5.59
C PRO A 59 -13.25 8.76 5.58
N PHE A 60 -13.27 7.78 4.70
CA PHE A 60 -14.38 6.85 4.55
C PHE A 60 -14.68 6.27 5.92
N ALA A 61 -15.81 6.65 6.51
CA ALA A 61 -16.31 6.05 7.73
C ALA A 61 -16.67 4.60 7.40
N LEU A 62 -15.74 3.69 7.69
CA LEU A 62 -15.99 2.26 7.68
C LEU A 62 -17.05 1.99 8.75
N GLY A 63 -18.16 1.38 8.36
CA GLY A 63 -19.25 1.07 9.28
C GLY A 63 -18.78 0.22 10.46
N ASP A 64 -19.37 0.43 11.63
CA ASP A 64 -18.98 -0.16 12.93
C ASP A 64 -19.25 -1.68 13.05
N GLU A 65 -19.75 -2.38 12.02
CA GLU A 65 -20.01 -3.82 12.07
C GLU A 65 -18.94 -4.60 11.27
N PRO A 66 -18.36 -5.65 11.85
CA PRO A 66 -17.44 -6.54 11.12
C PRO A 66 -18.23 -7.25 10.02
N GLU A 67 -18.06 -6.83 8.79
CA GLU A 67 -18.62 -7.52 7.64
C GLU A 67 -17.89 -8.87 7.45
N GLN A 68 -18.66 -9.94 7.42
CA GLN A 68 -18.12 -11.25 7.10
C GLN A 68 -17.69 -11.26 5.63
N ILE A 69 -16.37 -11.15 5.40
CA ILE A 69 -15.79 -11.13 4.06
C ILE A 69 -15.61 -12.56 3.53
N LEU A 70 -15.28 -13.51 4.39
CA LEU A 70 -15.10 -14.91 3.97
C LEU A 70 -16.45 -15.59 3.71
N ILE A 71 -16.50 -16.36 2.62
CA ILE A 71 -17.65 -17.19 2.24
C ILE A 71 -17.26 -18.66 2.20
N ASP A 72 -18.26 -19.54 2.16
CA ASP A 72 -18.05 -20.95 1.93
C ASP A 72 -17.47 -21.17 0.52
N ASN A 73 -16.38 -21.93 0.45
CA ASN A 73 -15.71 -22.26 -0.80
C ASN A 73 -16.52 -23.21 -1.70
N SER A 74 -17.59 -23.82 -1.19
CA SER A 74 -18.42 -24.75 -1.95
C SER A 74 -19.09 -24.15 -3.18
N ASP A 75 -19.30 -22.81 -3.17
CA ASP A 75 -19.98 -22.09 -4.26
C ASP A 75 -18.97 -21.55 -5.30
N VAL A 76 -17.67 -21.78 -5.10
CA VAL A 76 -16.63 -21.32 -6.03
C VAL A 76 -16.28 -22.43 -7.00
N ASP A 77 -16.43 -22.17 -8.31
CA ASP A 77 -16.08 -23.13 -9.38
C ASP A 77 -14.55 -23.23 -9.56
N ARG A 78 -13.87 -23.69 -8.51
CA ARG A 78 -12.43 -23.96 -8.48
C ARG A 78 -12.16 -25.16 -7.59
N PRO A 79 -11.08 -25.97 -7.87
CA PRO A 79 -10.67 -27.04 -6.98
C PRO A 79 -10.41 -26.54 -5.56
N ALA A 80 -10.77 -27.34 -4.54
CA ALA A 80 -10.55 -26.97 -3.14
C ALA A 80 -9.06 -26.86 -2.77
N GLU A 81 -8.19 -27.56 -3.48
CA GLU A 81 -6.74 -27.58 -3.27
C GLU A 81 -6.00 -27.53 -4.60
N THR A 82 -4.79 -26.98 -4.58
CA THR A 82 -3.86 -26.97 -5.72
C THR A 82 -2.43 -26.99 -5.24
N SER A 83 -1.48 -27.26 -6.16
CA SER A 83 -0.06 -27.05 -5.91
C SER A 83 0.38 -25.70 -6.48
N LEU A 84 1.10 -24.92 -5.68
CA LEU A 84 1.73 -23.66 -6.11
C LEU A 84 3.23 -23.86 -6.29
N PRO A 85 3.83 -23.42 -7.40
CA PRO A 85 5.28 -23.43 -7.59
C PRO A 85 5.94 -22.36 -6.73
N ILE A 86 6.87 -22.74 -5.86
CA ILE A 86 7.64 -21.84 -5.00
C ILE A 86 9.13 -22.15 -5.19
N GLY A 87 9.79 -21.40 -6.08
CA GLY A 87 11.14 -21.72 -6.52
C GLY A 87 11.17 -23.06 -7.28
N ASP A 88 11.95 -24.00 -6.79
CA ASP A 88 12.08 -25.36 -7.37
C ASP A 88 11.14 -26.39 -6.68
N GLU A 89 10.32 -25.96 -5.72
CA GLU A 89 9.42 -26.81 -4.94
C GLU A 89 7.94 -26.55 -5.29
N GLU A 90 7.11 -27.58 -5.15
CA GLU A 90 5.66 -27.46 -5.19
C GLU A 90 5.08 -27.47 -3.77
N GLN A 91 4.19 -26.55 -3.48
CA GLN A 91 3.55 -26.44 -2.18
C GLN A 91 2.04 -26.56 -2.28
N GLN A 92 1.44 -27.35 -1.40
CA GLN A 92 -0.02 -27.47 -1.31
C GLN A 92 -0.65 -26.17 -0.82
N ALA A 93 -1.68 -25.73 -1.50
CA ALA A 93 -2.45 -24.56 -1.15
C ALA A 93 -3.95 -24.86 -1.21
N THR A 94 -4.69 -24.27 -0.29
CA THR A 94 -6.14 -24.43 -0.13
C THR A 94 -6.85 -23.21 -0.70
N LEU A 95 -7.99 -23.42 -1.34
CA LEU A 95 -8.85 -22.33 -1.82
C LEU A 95 -9.36 -21.49 -0.63
N VAL A 96 -9.28 -20.20 -0.77
CA VAL A 96 -9.90 -19.21 0.11
C VAL A 96 -10.78 -18.32 -0.75
N ALA A 97 -12.02 -18.13 -0.35
CA ALA A 97 -12.96 -17.26 -1.03
C ALA A 97 -13.52 -16.21 -0.07
N GLY A 98 -13.85 -15.05 -0.61
CA GLY A 98 -14.45 -13.95 0.12
C GLY A 98 -15.43 -13.16 -0.74
N SER A 99 -16.28 -12.37 -0.08
CA SER A 99 -17.32 -11.60 -0.72
C SER A 99 -17.39 -10.19 -0.17
N PHE A 100 -17.44 -9.21 -1.04
CA PHE A 100 -17.76 -7.82 -0.72
C PHE A 100 -19.23 -7.49 -0.99
N ALA A 101 -20.08 -8.51 -1.03
CA ALA A 101 -21.49 -8.41 -1.38
C ALA A 101 -22.27 -7.39 -0.59
N LEU A 102 -22.05 -7.31 0.70
CA LEU A 102 -22.73 -6.37 1.59
C LEU A 102 -22.43 -4.90 1.26
N ARG A 103 -21.31 -4.65 0.58
CA ARG A 103 -20.92 -3.33 0.06
C ARG A 103 -21.21 -3.15 -1.43
N GLY A 104 -21.86 -4.11 -2.06
CA GLY A 104 -22.12 -4.08 -3.51
C GLY A 104 -20.92 -4.47 -4.38
N GLY A 105 -19.86 -5.01 -3.75
CA GLY A 105 -18.65 -5.48 -4.43
C GLY A 105 -18.75 -6.92 -4.92
N PRO A 106 -17.79 -7.38 -5.74
CA PRO A 106 -17.72 -8.74 -6.25
C PRO A 106 -17.21 -9.73 -5.21
N ASP A 107 -17.33 -11.00 -5.53
CA ASP A 107 -16.69 -12.09 -4.83
C ASP A 107 -15.26 -12.27 -5.37
N PHE A 108 -14.37 -12.81 -4.54
CA PHE A 108 -13.01 -13.12 -4.92
C PHE A 108 -12.58 -14.48 -4.41
N SER A 109 -11.54 -15.04 -5.01
CA SER A 109 -10.90 -16.24 -4.51
C SER A 109 -9.41 -16.25 -4.81
N LEU A 110 -8.63 -16.98 -3.99
CA LEU A 110 -7.22 -17.25 -4.20
C LEU A 110 -6.83 -18.57 -3.52
N TYR A 111 -5.67 -19.12 -3.85
CA TYR A 111 -5.10 -20.24 -3.14
C TYR A 111 -4.07 -19.78 -2.12
N LEU A 112 -4.14 -20.32 -0.90
CA LEU A 112 -3.28 -19.97 0.22
C LEU A 112 -2.73 -21.19 0.92
N ASP A 113 -1.45 -21.20 1.23
CA ASP A 113 -0.89 -22.18 2.18
C ASP A 113 -1.26 -21.79 3.61
N ARG A 114 -2.33 -22.38 4.11
CA ARG A 114 -2.86 -22.14 5.46
C ARG A 114 -1.94 -22.63 6.58
N SER A 115 -0.94 -23.45 6.27
CA SER A 115 0.06 -23.85 7.27
C SER A 115 1.07 -22.75 7.59
N ARG A 116 1.29 -21.84 6.66
CA ARG A 116 2.23 -20.72 6.79
C ARG A 116 1.55 -19.38 7.05
N PHE A 117 0.38 -19.18 6.46
CA PHE A 117 -0.31 -17.89 6.48
C PHE A 117 -1.62 -17.98 7.24
N GLN A 118 -1.91 -16.92 7.97
CA GLN A 118 -3.19 -16.68 8.61
C GLN A 118 -3.94 -15.57 7.89
N LEU A 119 -5.26 -15.59 8.05
CA LEU A 119 -6.13 -14.51 7.62
C LEU A 119 -6.48 -13.66 8.84
N ILE A 120 -6.42 -12.36 8.65
CA ILE A 120 -6.91 -11.35 9.59
C ILE A 120 -7.91 -10.47 8.83
N GLU A 121 -9.13 -10.37 9.35
CA GLU A 121 -10.13 -9.42 8.88
C GLU A 121 -10.08 -8.19 9.78
N ASN A 122 -9.94 -7.02 9.19
CA ASN A 122 -9.92 -5.76 9.90
C ASN A 122 -10.59 -4.66 9.06
N GLU A 123 -11.62 -4.02 9.61
CA GLU A 123 -12.28 -2.87 9.00
C GLU A 123 -12.69 -3.09 7.54
N GLY A 124 -13.22 -4.29 7.24
CA GLY A 124 -13.66 -4.64 5.88
C GLY A 124 -12.52 -4.87 4.89
N ARG A 125 -11.33 -5.18 5.37
CA ARG A 125 -10.16 -5.61 4.59
C ARG A 125 -9.74 -7.01 5.01
N CYS A 126 -9.25 -7.81 4.08
CA CYS A 126 -8.63 -9.11 4.33
C CYS A 126 -7.12 -8.97 4.29
N PHE A 127 -6.43 -9.43 5.31
CA PHE A 127 -4.98 -9.50 5.36
C PHE A 127 -4.54 -10.97 5.48
N PHE A 128 -3.69 -11.40 4.56
CA PHE A 128 -3.01 -12.69 4.64
C PHE A 128 -1.56 -12.43 5.02
N CYS A 129 -1.15 -12.90 6.18
CA CYS A 129 0.18 -12.67 6.73
C CYS A 129 0.76 -13.93 7.34
N PRO A 130 2.09 -14.06 7.52
CA PRO A 130 2.71 -15.18 8.20
C PRO A 130 2.15 -15.35 9.61
N GLN A 131 2.00 -16.63 10.06
CA GLN A 131 1.43 -16.92 11.39
C GLN A 131 2.31 -16.41 12.55
N ASN A 132 3.61 -16.26 12.33
CA ASN A 132 4.59 -15.97 13.39
C ASN A 132 5.32 -14.63 13.22
N ASP A 133 5.11 -13.92 12.12
CA ASP A 133 5.78 -12.65 11.83
C ASP A 133 4.74 -11.56 11.55
N GLY A 134 4.67 -10.58 12.43
CA GLY A 134 3.68 -9.52 12.33
C GLY A 134 4.19 -8.32 11.52
N GLY A 135 3.68 -8.12 10.33
CA GLY A 135 3.59 -6.78 9.76
C GLY A 135 4.45 -6.47 8.54
N ASP A 136 5.57 -7.18 8.32
CA ASP A 136 6.50 -6.85 7.22
C ASP A 136 6.25 -7.63 5.93
N LEU A 137 5.37 -8.61 5.96
CA LEU A 137 4.90 -9.37 4.80
C LEU A 137 3.40 -9.58 4.89
N TYR A 138 2.66 -9.06 3.93
CA TYR A 138 1.22 -9.30 3.84
C TYR A 138 0.70 -9.17 2.41
N LEU A 139 -0.47 -9.75 2.18
CA LEU A 139 -1.33 -9.52 1.05
C LEU A 139 -2.64 -8.97 1.59
N GLU A 140 -2.98 -7.74 1.22
CA GLU A 140 -4.23 -7.09 1.57
C GLU A 140 -5.20 -7.13 0.39
N ILE A 141 -6.47 -7.43 0.67
CA ILE A 141 -7.57 -7.30 -0.29
C ILE A 141 -8.62 -6.38 0.33
N ALA A 142 -8.99 -5.34 -0.40
CA ALA A 142 -10.01 -4.39 0.02
C ALA A 142 -10.93 -4.00 -1.15
N TYR A 143 -12.15 -3.58 -0.81
CA TYR A 143 -13.11 -3.04 -1.77
C TYR A 143 -13.48 -1.60 -1.42
N LEU A 144 -13.44 -0.74 -2.43
CA LEU A 144 -13.82 0.67 -2.31
C LEU A 144 -15.00 0.96 -3.25
N ASN A 145 -16.11 1.35 -2.67
CA ASN A 145 -17.32 1.68 -3.42
C ASN A 145 -17.22 3.08 -4.05
N GLY A 146 -17.76 3.24 -5.25
CA GLY A 146 -17.91 4.54 -5.91
C GLY A 146 -16.62 5.12 -6.51
N VAL A 147 -15.51 4.37 -6.52
CA VAL A 147 -14.21 4.82 -7.02
C VAL A 147 -13.76 3.86 -8.12
N SER A 148 -13.24 4.38 -9.24
CA SER A 148 -12.66 3.55 -10.30
C SER A 148 -11.19 3.23 -10.04
N ALA A 149 -10.68 2.18 -10.70
CA ALA A 149 -9.26 1.82 -10.64
C ALA A 149 -8.35 2.97 -11.12
N GLU A 150 -8.76 3.70 -12.15
CA GLU A 150 -8.03 4.88 -12.66
C GLU A 150 -7.90 5.99 -11.60
N GLN A 151 -8.96 6.21 -10.82
CA GLN A 151 -8.97 7.25 -9.78
C GLN A 151 -8.17 6.83 -8.54
N LEU A 152 -8.23 5.55 -8.15
CA LEU A 152 -7.60 5.06 -6.92
C LEU A 152 -6.12 4.74 -7.10
N ALA A 153 -5.70 4.19 -8.23
CA ALA A 153 -4.34 3.69 -8.42
C ALA A 153 -3.24 4.70 -8.06
N PRO A 154 -3.34 6.02 -8.39
CA PRO A 154 -2.32 6.99 -7.99
C PRO A 154 -2.20 7.21 -6.47
N SER A 155 -3.22 6.82 -5.69
CA SER A 155 -3.27 7.00 -4.23
C SER A 155 -3.33 5.68 -3.45
N VAL A 156 -3.21 4.54 -4.11
CA VAL A 156 -3.37 3.20 -3.49
C VAL A 156 -2.44 2.97 -2.28
N PHE A 157 -1.30 3.63 -2.23
CA PHE A 157 -0.34 3.54 -1.13
C PHE A 157 -0.36 4.75 -0.18
N GLN A 158 -1.36 5.62 -0.28
CA GLN A 158 -1.43 6.83 0.55
C GLN A 158 -1.52 6.50 2.05
N ASP A 159 -2.25 5.45 2.42
CA ASP A 159 -2.38 4.98 3.81
C ASP A 159 -1.02 4.51 4.39
N TYR A 160 -0.08 4.14 3.53
CA TYR A 160 1.30 3.77 3.91
C TYR A 160 2.26 4.98 3.87
N GLY A 161 1.75 6.19 3.66
CA GLY A 161 2.57 7.40 3.55
C GLY A 161 3.40 7.50 2.27
N ILE A 162 3.05 6.73 1.23
CA ILE A 162 3.77 6.67 -0.03
C ILE A 162 3.00 7.48 -1.09
N ILE A 163 3.71 8.40 -1.75
CA ILE A 163 3.17 9.20 -2.85
C ILE A 163 3.63 8.60 -4.17
N ILE A 164 2.67 8.24 -5.01
CA ILE A 164 2.89 7.69 -6.35
C ILE A 164 2.82 8.81 -7.40
N GLN A 165 3.72 8.78 -8.37
CA GLN A 165 3.63 9.66 -9.53
C GLN A 165 2.74 9.02 -10.60
N ALA A 166 1.99 9.83 -11.35
CA ALA A 166 1.06 9.32 -12.36
C ALA A 166 1.73 8.41 -13.42
N GLY A 167 3.03 8.58 -13.68
CA GLY A 167 3.81 7.72 -14.59
C GLY A 167 4.15 6.33 -14.04
N ASP A 168 3.95 6.10 -12.74
CA ASP A 168 4.23 4.81 -12.08
C ASP A 168 3.01 3.86 -12.13
N VAL A 169 1.86 4.35 -12.59
CA VAL A 169 0.65 3.54 -12.80
C VAL A 169 0.69 2.93 -14.19
N GLN A 170 0.59 1.63 -14.29
CA GLN A 170 0.66 0.87 -15.54
C GLN A 170 -0.61 0.05 -15.75
N ASP A 171 -1.05 -0.06 -17.01
CA ASP A 171 -2.06 -1.05 -17.37
C ASP A 171 -1.44 -2.45 -17.26
N ALA A 172 -2.16 -3.36 -16.64
CA ALA A 172 -1.73 -4.73 -16.40
C ALA A 172 -2.92 -5.70 -16.47
N GLU A 173 -2.59 -6.96 -16.42
CA GLU A 173 -3.56 -8.05 -16.32
C GLU A 173 -3.09 -9.04 -15.25
N LEU A 174 -4.01 -9.51 -14.42
CA LEU A 174 -3.77 -10.59 -13.48
C LEU A 174 -4.88 -11.63 -13.65
N ASN A 175 -4.50 -12.85 -14.04
CA ASN A 175 -5.43 -13.97 -14.27
C ASN A 175 -6.61 -13.66 -15.20
N GLY A 176 -6.38 -12.93 -16.29
CA GLY A 176 -7.40 -12.56 -17.26
C GLY A 176 -8.24 -11.34 -16.85
N HIS A 177 -7.99 -10.74 -15.70
CA HIS A 177 -8.65 -9.52 -15.25
C HIS A 177 -7.77 -8.30 -15.51
N ALA A 178 -8.29 -7.33 -16.27
CA ALA A 178 -7.61 -6.06 -16.47
C ALA A 178 -7.50 -5.28 -15.15
N ALA A 179 -6.34 -4.67 -14.91
CA ALA A 179 -6.05 -3.95 -13.69
C ALA A 179 -5.12 -2.76 -13.94
N LYS A 180 -5.05 -1.84 -13.00
CA LYS A 180 -3.95 -0.89 -12.86
C LYS A 180 -2.93 -1.48 -11.90
N ARG A 181 -1.68 -1.58 -12.34
CA ARG A 181 -0.56 -2.04 -11.50
C ARG A 181 0.25 -0.84 -11.03
N VAL A 182 0.58 -0.84 -9.76
CA VAL A 182 1.40 0.19 -9.12
C VAL A 182 2.47 -0.49 -8.29
N THR A 183 3.71 -0.02 -8.38
CA THR A 183 4.82 -0.51 -7.55
C THR A 183 5.45 0.66 -6.81
N ALA A 184 5.86 0.42 -5.58
CA ALA A 184 6.58 1.39 -4.78
C ALA A 184 7.64 0.69 -3.92
N LYS A 185 8.65 1.45 -3.53
CA LYS A 185 9.72 0.96 -2.67
C LYS A 185 10.03 2.01 -1.60
N THR A 186 10.13 1.56 -0.36
CA THR A 186 10.68 2.34 0.76
C THR A 186 12.07 1.82 1.13
N MET A 187 12.65 2.33 2.22
CA MET A 187 13.92 1.79 2.73
C MET A 187 13.78 0.37 3.31
N GLU A 188 12.58 -0.02 3.76
CA GLU A 188 12.33 -1.26 4.50
C GLU A 188 11.45 -2.24 3.71
N ASN A 189 10.54 -1.72 2.86
CA ASN A 189 9.51 -2.53 2.21
C ASN A 189 9.40 -2.26 0.71
N ASP A 190 9.10 -3.31 -0.03
CA ASP A 190 8.68 -3.28 -1.42
C ASP A 190 7.17 -3.51 -1.49
N PHE A 191 6.48 -2.69 -2.28
CA PHE A 191 5.02 -2.73 -2.47
C PHE A 191 4.68 -2.99 -3.93
N GLU A 192 3.67 -3.82 -4.15
CA GLU A 192 3.04 -4.02 -5.44
C GLU A 192 1.52 -4.06 -5.24
N ALA A 193 0.78 -3.29 -6.03
CA ALA A 193 -0.67 -3.29 -5.99
C ALA A 193 -1.27 -3.53 -7.37
N TYR A 194 -2.39 -4.23 -7.39
CA TYR A 194 -3.31 -4.32 -8.51
C TYR A 194 -4.64 -3.72 -8.11
N VAL A 195 -5.18 -2.84 -8.93
CA VAL A 195 -6.48 -2.20 -8.73
C VAL A 195 -7.38 -2.58 -9.88
N PHE A 196 -8.47 -3.28 -9.58
CA PHE A 196 -9.43 -3.82 -10.55
C PHE A 196 -10.71 -3.02 -10.50
N ASP A 197 -11.25 -2.65 -11.64
CA ASP A 197 -12.60 -2.10 -11.72
C ASP A 197 -13.65 -3.18 -11.44
N SER A 198 -14.74 -2.79 -10.79
CA SER A 198 -15.96 -3.56 -10.62
C SER A 198 -17.17 -2.71 -10.97
N GLU A 199 -18.39 -3.30 -10.97
CA GLU A 199 -19.61 -2.59 -11.37
C GLU A 199 -19.89 -1.32 -10.56
N SER A 200 -19.54 -1.31 -9.27
CA SER A 200 -19.89 -0.22 -8.35
C SER A 200 -18.69 0.39 -7.63
N GLY A 201 -17.47 -0.01 -7.99
CA GLY A 201 -16.26 0.48 -7.33
C GLY A 201 -15.01 -0.20 -7.84
N CYS A 202 -14.02 -0.38 -6.98
CA CYS A 202 -12.81 -1.12 -7.32
C CYS A 202 -12.33 -2.02 -6.18
N ILE A 203 -11.60 -3.07 -6.54
CA ILE A 203 -10.88 -3.93 -5.60
C ILE A 203 -9.40 -3.60 -5.66
N THR A 204 -8.78 -3.52 -4.50
CA THR A 204 -7.33 -3.45 -4.36
C THR A 204 -6.76 -4.77 -3.88
N LEU A 205 -5.66 -5.16 -4.46
CA LEU A 205 -4.83 -6.29 -4.05
C LEU A 205 -3.43 -5.74 -3.81
N VAL A 206 -3.04 -5.58 -2.55
CA VAL A 206 -1.77 -4.97 -2.16
C VAL A 206 -0.86 -6.01 -1.55
N TYR A 207 0.27 -6.24 -2.17
CA TYR A 207 1.36 -7.07 -1.66
C TYR A 207 2.44 -6.17 -1.07
N CYS A 208 2.84 -6.45 0.17
CA CYS A 208 3.96 -5.82 0.84
C CYS A 208 4.98 -6.88 1.24
N SER A 209 6.27 -6.62 1.03
CA SER A 209 7.36 -7.50 1.47
C SER A 209 8.55 -6.71 1.96
N SER A 210 9.30 -7.30 2.89
CA SER A 210 10.51 -6.75 3.48
C SER A 210 11.68 -7.73 3.35
N ASP A 211 12.90 -7.21 3.17
CA ASP A 211 14.11 -8.02 3.14
C ASP A 211 14.39 -8.76 4.48
N ALA A 212 13.69 -8.39 5.56
CA ALA A 212 13.75 -9.09 6.84
C ALA A 212 13.11 -10.48 6.81
N ILE A 213 12.19 -10.72 5.86
CA ILE A 213 11.45 -11.98 5.72
C ILE A 213 12.16 -12.90 4.73
N SER A 214 12.13 -14.22 4.99
CA SER A 214 12.76 -15.20 4.09
C SER A 214 12.20 -15.12 2.67
N LYS A 215 13.06 -15.22 1.66
CA LYS A 215 12.63 -15.17 0.24
C LYS A 215 11.62 -16.26 -0.09
N THR A 216 11.73 -17.44 0.49
CA THR A 216 10.78 -18.54 0.28
C THR A 216 9.39 -18.18 0.79
N THR A 217 9.29 -17.53 1.96
CA THR A 217 8.00 -17.07 2.51
C THR A 217 7.40 -15.95 1.65
N GLN A 218 8.23 -14.99 1.18
CA GLN A 218 7.79 -13.96 0.26
C GLN A 218 7.26 -14.56 -1.05
N GLN A 219 8.01 -15.49 -1.66
CA GLN A 219 7.60 -16.17 -2.89
C GLN A 219 6.32 -16.97 -2.72
N ALA A 220 6.11 -17.60 -1.56
CA ALA A 220 4.88 -18.34 -1.26
C ALA A 220 3.65 -17.43 -1.25
N LEU A 221 3.72 -16.28 -0.57
CA LEU A 221 2.61 -15.33 -0.55
C LEU A 221 2.41 -14.66 -1.92
N TYR A 222 3.51 -14.34 -2.62
CA TYR A 222 3.44 -13.80 -3.97
C TYR A 222 2.79 -14.80 -4.96
N ALA A 223 3.12 -16.10 -4.87
CA ALA A 223 2.48 -17.14 -5.65
C ALA A 223 0.98 -17.23 -5.35
N SER A 224 0.59 -17.08 -4.09
CA SER A 224 -0.84 -16.99 -3.71
C SER A 224 -1.53 -15.79 -4.36
N MET A 225 -0.92 -14.60 -4.34
CA MET A 225 -1.42 -13.41 -5.03
C MET A 225 -1.65 -13.66 -6.52
N GLN A 226 -0.75 -14.38 -7.19
CA GLN A 226 -0.87 -14.70 -8.61
C GLN A 226 -2.04 -15.63 -8.94
N THR A 227 -2.69 -16.25 -7.94
CA THR A 227 -3.88 -17.08 -8.12
C THR A 227 -5.19 -16.32 -7.89
N PHE A 228 -5.13 -15.05 -7.54
CA PHE A 228 -6.29 -14.21 -7.29
C PHE A 228 -7.24 -14.18 -8.49
N GLN A 229 -8.53 -14.34 -8.24
CA GLN A 229 -9.59 -14.24 -9.24
C GLN A 229 -10.78 -13.48 -8.67
N LEU A 230 -11.39 -12.68 -9.52
CA LEU A 230 -12.70 -12.07 -9.30
C LEU A 230 -13.79 -12.98 -9.87
N SER A 231 -14.84 -13.18 -9.10
CA SER A 231 -16.04 -13.90 -9.57
C SER A 231 -17.14 -12.88 -9.85
N ALA A 232 -17.63 -12.88 -11.09
CA ALA A 232 -18.86 -12.16 -11.40
C ALA A 232 -20.00 -12.86 -10.65
N ARG A 233 -20.88 -12.08 -10.02
CA ARG A 233 -22.12 -12.62 -9.49
C ARG A 233 -23.01 -13.09 -10.64
N SER A 234 -23.45 -14.32 -10.58
CA SER A 234 -24.53 -14.84 -11.41
C SER A 234 -25.91 -14.33 -10.95
#